data_fdf4f5eba270bc6b8430d2e7d45fa127
#
_entry.id   fdf4f5eba270bc6b8430d2e7d45fa127
#
_cell.length_a   1.000
_cell.length_b   1.000
_cell.length_c   1.000
_cell.angle_alpha   90.00
_cell.angle_beta   90.00
_cell.angle_gamma   90.00
#
_symmetry.space_group_name_H-M   'P 1'
#
loop_
_entity.id
_entity.type
_entity.pdbx_description
1 polymer ?
#
loop_
_entity_poly.entity_id
_entity_poly.type
_entity_poly.pdbx_seq_one_letter_code
_entity_poly.pdbx_strand_id
1 'polypeptide(L)'
;QAGNVNALQSVMGYEIDEYNRMWILDQGKIAYNTSKPGSQKLIIWDLDSNRMIDCVRIPNDIAPYRTSFLNDIVVDNKNGFAYITDSGSGWPDHPIVGGIIVYNMRTRTFRRVLNRHYSTQDFPGFIFDIDNRRVYNDRPIKFGVDGIALSADRATLYYCPLTARNLYTINTSLLRNFATPSGVIGAAVKCIGSKGTTTDGMCADNRGNIFYTMEEGKGIGIYCPGNNQFKRLVSDDRMIWVDGVAFDQKGSIIFNNNRLNQIFGCLL
;
A
#
# COMPACT_ATOMS: atom_id res chain seq x y z
N GLN A 1 4.54 -4.45 23.80
CA GLN A 1 4.92 -3.41 24.77
C GLN A 1 4.67 -2.04 24.17
N ALA A 2 3.44 -1.56 24.34
CA ALA A 2 3.02 -0.27 23.80
C ALA A 2 3.98 0.86 24.24
N GLY A 3 4.39 1.67 23.26
CA GLY A 3 5.29 2.79 23.49
C GLY A 3 6.79 2.48 23.55
N ASN A 4 7.20 1.22 23.50
CA ASN A 4 8.59 0.85 23.32
C ASN A 4 8.94 0.90 21.81
N VAL A 5 9.74 1.88 21.40
CA VAL A 5 10.12 2.08 19.98
C VAL A 5 10.89 0.92 19.36
N ASN A 6 11.47 0.04 20.17
CA ASN A 6 12.15 -1.17 19.70
C ASN A 6 11.19 -2.34 19.47
N ALA A 7 10.01 -2.33 20.08
CA ALA A 7 8.98 -3.34 19.84
C ALA A 7 8.13 -2.96 18.61
N LEU A 8 7.47 -3.95 18.01
CA LEU A 8 6.42 -3.70 17.02
C LEU A 8 5.27 -2.94 17.69
N GLN A 9 4.79 -1.90 17.03
CA GLN A 9 3.70 -1.05 17.53
C GLN A 9 2.42 -1.27 16.72
N SER A 10 2.52 -1.20 15.40
CA SER A 10 1.40 -1.33 14.49
C SER A 10 1.92 -1.77 13.12
N VAL A 11 1.97 -3.06 12.91
CA VAL A 11 2.32 -3.66 11.62
C VAL A 11 1.11 -3.51 10.70
N MET A 12 1.32 -2.89 9.54
CA MET A 12 0.29 -2.72 8.51
C MET A 12 0.56 -3.67 7.35
N GLY A 13 1.60 -3.43 6.57
CA GLY A 13 1.98 -4.27 5.45
C GLY A 13 3.13 -5.21 5.76
N TYR A 14 3.16 -6.32 5.06
CA TYR A 14 4.32 -7.21 5.02
C TYR A 14 4.38 -7.95 3.69
N GLU A 15 5.58 -8.31 3.26
CA GLU A 15 5.81 -9.16 2.10
C GLU A 15 6.80 -10.26 2.44
N ILE A 16 6.57 -11.47 1.92
CA ILE A 16 7.53 -12.56 1.98
C ILE A 16 8.20 -12.65 0.61
N ASP A 17 9.49 -12.41 0.57
CA ASP A 17 10.26 -12.39 -0.65
C ASP A 17 10.73 -13.79 -1.10
N GLU A 18 11.32 -13.87 -2.31
CA GLU A 18 11.80 -15.11 -2.92
C GLU A 18 12.96 -15.78 -2.16
N TYR A 19 13.53 -15.12 -1.15
CA TYR A 19 14.55 -15.66 -0.24
C TYR A 19 13.99 -16.09 1.11
N ASN A 20 12.68 -16.27 1.21
CA ASN A 20 11.95 -16.62 2.43
C ASN A 20 12.20 -15.64 3.59
N ARG A 21 12.31 -14.34 3.26
CA ARG A 21 12.42 -13.27 4.26
C ARG A 21 11.11 -12.49 4.33
N MET A 22 10.63 -12.28 5.54
CA MET A 22 9.48 -11.42 5.78
C MET A 22 9.93 -9.97 5.99
N TRP A 23 9.46 -9.09 5.14
CA TRP A 23 9.63 -7.65 5.21
C TRP A 23 8.43 -7.07 5.95
N ILE A 24 8.62 -6.59 7.15
CA ILE A 24 7.56 -6.15 8.06
C ILE A 24 7.60 -4.63 8.16
N LEU A 25 6.52 -3.98 7.75
CA LEU A 25 6.36 -2.53 7.81
C LEU A 25 5.62 -2.15 9.10
N ASP A 26 6.34 -1.56 10.04
CA ASP A 26 5.75 -1.04 11.28
C ASP A 26 5.59 0.49 11.18
N GLN A 27 4.35 0.95 11.07
CA GLN A 27 4.06 2.38 11.03
C GLN A 27 4.35 3.12 12.35
N GLY A 28 4.64 2.39 13.42
CA GLY A 28 5.07 2.97 14.69
C GLY A 28 4.02 3.76 15.45
N LYS A 29 2.76 3.72 15.02
CA LYS A 29 1.64 4.40 15.68
C LYS A 29 0.94 3.45 16.64
N ILE A 30 0.42 4.00 17.72
CA ILE A 30 -0.54 3.31 18.59
C ILE A 30 -1.89 3.97 18.32
N ALA A 31 -2.80 3.21 17.74
CA ALA A 31 -4.03 3.73 17.18
C ALA A 31 -3.75 4.88 16.19
N TYR A 32 -4.47 5.99 16.24
CA TYR A 32 -4.30 7.13 15.35
C TYR A 32 -3.39 8.23 15.90
N ASN A 33 -2.60 7.91 16.93
CA ASN A 33 -1.71 8.88 17.55
C ASN A 33 -0.48 9.19 16.68
N THR A 34 0.23 10.26 17.01
CA THR A 34 1.53 10.57 16.40
C THR A 34 2.55 9.48 16.72
N SER A 35 3.29 9.02 15.73
CA SER A 35 4.39 8.07 15.92
C SER A 35 5.48 8.70 16.80
N LYS A 36 6.07 7.90 17.69
CA LYS A 36 7.25 8.34 18.44
C LYS A 36 8.49 8.32 17.55
N PRO A 37 9.45 9.22 17.76
CA PRO A 37 10.72 9.19 17.06
C PRO A 37 11.36 7.79 17.13
N GLY A 38 11.72 7.23 15.96
CA GLY A 38 12.33 5.91 15.85
C GLY A 38 11.37 4.72 15.95
N SER A 39 10.05 4.93 16.09
CA SER A 39 9.08 3.81 16.10
C SER A 39 8.73 3.30 14.70
N GLN A 40 8.74 4.18 13.69
CA GLN A 40 8.52 3.79 12.28
C GLN A 40 9.73 3.03 11.77
N LYS A 41 9.52 1.81 11.26
CA LYS A 41 10.62 0.96 10.87
C LYS A 41 10.23 -0.12 9.88
N LEU A 42 11.22 -0.55 9.12
CA LEU A 42 11.19 -1.73 8.28
C LEU A 42 12.03 -2.81 8.95
N ILE A 43 11.44 -3.97 9.20
CA ILE A 43 12.13 -5.12 9.79
C ILE A 43 12.23 -6.20 8.73
N ILE A 44 13.39 -6.82 8.62
CA ILE A 44 13.62 -7.96 7.75
C ILE A 44 13.88 -9.17 8.64
N TRP A 45 13.00 -10.15 8.53
CA TRP A 45 13.01 -11.38 9.33
C TRP A 45 13.27 -12.58 8.42
N ASP A 46 14.26 -13.36 8.73
CA ASP A 46 14.54 -14.63 8.05
C ASP A 46 13.64 -15.72 8.63
N LEU A 47 12.79 -16.29 7.79
CA LEU A 47 11.82 -17.29 8.21
C LEU A 47 12.44 -18.67 8.37
N ASP A 48 13.55 -18.97 7.68
CA ASP A 48 14.24 -20.26 7.79
C ASP A 48 15.00 -20.39 9.12
N SER A 49 15.75 -19.35 9.49
CA SER A 49 16.48 -19.29 10.75
C SER A 49 15.66 -18.75 11.91
N ASN A 50 14.46 -18.25 11.65
CA ASN A 50 13.57 -17.56 12.59
C ASN A 50 14.27 -16.42 13.36
N ARG A 51 15.00 -15.56 12.63
CA ARG A 51 15.79 -14.47 13.21
C ARG A 51 15.59 -13.16 12.48
N MET A 52 15.65 -12.08 13.23
CA MET A 52 15.74 -10.75 12.64
C MET A 52 17.08 -10.56 11.97
N ILE A 53 17.08 -10.28 10.65
CA ILE A 53 18.27 -9.96 9.87
C ILE A 53 18.61 -8.47 10.02
N ASP A 54 17.57 -7.62 9.94
CA ASP A 54 17.77 -6.18 9.90
C ASP A 54 16.55 -5.43 10.48
N CYS A 55 16.84 -4.21 10.96
CA CYS A 55 15.82 -3.26 11.42
C CYS A 55 16.25 -1.84 11.02
N VAL A 56 15.55 -1.28 10.05
CA VAL A 56 15.86 0.05 9.49
C VAL A 56 14.81 1.05 9.92
N ARG A 57 15.24 2.12 10.61
CA ARG A 57 14.34 3.20 11.03
C ARG A 57 14.01 4.10 9.84
N ILE A 58 12.75 4.46 9.72
CA ILE A 58 12.29 5.39 8.68
C ILE A 58 12.33 6.81 9.27
N PRO A 59 13.13 7.73 8.67
CA PRO A 59 13.28 9.07 9.21
C PRO A 59 12.02 9.93 9.09
N ASN A 60 11.89 10.94 9.96
CA ASN A 60 10.73 11.82 10.00
C ASN A 60 10.58 12.73 8.75
N ASP A 61 11.65 13.05 8.08
CA ASP A 61 11.64 13.80 6.82
C ASP A 61 11.17 12.95 5.64
N ILE A 62 11.25 11.63 5.76
CA ILE A 62 10.72 10.66 4.78
C ILE A 62 9.26 10.29 5.10
N ALA A 63 8.99 9.93 6.35
CA ALA A 63 7.67 9.58 6.84
C ALA A 63 7.33 10.44 8.08
N PRO A 64 6.72 11.60 7.91
CA PRO A 64 6.41 12.50 9.00
C PRO A 64 5.56 11.83 10.08
N TYR A 65 6.04 11.79 11.32
CA TYR A 65 5.44 11.05 12.44
C TYR A 65 3.96 11.39 12.68
N ARG A 66 3.57 12.62 12.36
CA ARG A 66 2.19 13.10 12.58
C ARG A 66 1.26 12.69 11.44
N THR A 67 1.70 12.77 10.20
CA THR A 67 0.83 12.72 9.01
C THR A 67 1.00 11.46 8.16
N SER A 68 2.06 10.68 8.34
CA SER A 68 2.24 9.42 7.61
C SER A 68 1.33 8.34 8.15
N PHE A 69 0.87 7.51 7.23
CA PHE A 69 0.22 6.23 7.49
C PHE A 69 0.86 5.20 6.55
N LEU A 70 1.95 4.60 7.02
CA LEU A 70 2.68 3.58 6.26
C LEU A 70 1.81 2.34 6.16
N ASN A 71 1.43 1.96 4.95
CA ASN A 71 0.41 0.94 4.75
C ASN A 71 0.96 -0.34 4.15
N ASP A 72 1.39 -0.33 2.90
CA ASP A 72 1.75 -1.55 2.19
C ASP A 72 3.17 -1.47 1.61
N ILE A 73 3.75 -2.62 1.23
CA ILE A 73 5.12 -2.75 0.76
C ILE A 73 5.24 -3.81 -0.33
N VAL A 74 6.05 -3.52 -1.35
CA VAL A 74 6.52 -4.53 -2.34
C VAL A 74 8.03 -4.50 -2.47
N VAL A 75 8.62 -5.68 -2.65
CA VAL A 75 10.08 -5.88 -2.62
C VAL A 75 10.62 -6.24 -4.01
N ASP A 76 11.64 -5.51 -4.43
CA ASP A 76 12.38 -5.72 -5.69
C ASP A 76 13.81 -6.17 -5.37
N ASN A 77 13.98 -7.43 -5.03
CA ASN A 77 15.30 -8.00 -4.74
C ASN A 77 16.22 -7.97 -5.96
N LYS A 78 15.67 -8.11 -7.16
CA LYS A 78 16.43 -8.10 -8.41
C LYS A 78 17.22 -6.80 -8.58
N ASN A 79 16.65 -5.68 -8.18
CA ASN A 79 17.27 -4.36 -8.30
C ASN A 79 17.74 -3.81 -6.96
N GLY A 80 17.45 -4.46 -5.83
CA GLY A 80 17.84 -4.03 -4.48
C GLY A 80 17.04 -2.86 -3.94
N PHE A 81 15.72 -2.84 -4.15
CA PHE A 81 14.82 -1.80 -3.68
C PHE A 81 13.55 -2.37 -3.06
N ALA A 82 12.89 -1.57 -2.22
CA ALA A 82 11.51 -1.80 -1.81
C ALA A 82 10.71 -0.50 -1.99
N TYR A 83 9.41 -0.65 -2.25
CA TYR A 83 8.48 0.46 -2.46
C TYR A 83 7.37 0.35 -1.43
N ILE A 84 7.11 1.44 -0.71
CA ILE A 84 6.18 1.49 0.41
C ILE A 84 5.14 2.56 0.12
N THR A 85 3.88 2.25 0.33
CA THR A 85 2.80 3.24 0.28
C THR A 85 2.67 3.95 1.62
N ASP A 86 2.53 5.26 1.54
CA ASP A 86 2.14 6.10 2.66
C ASP A 86 0.80 6.74 2.31
N SER A 87 -0.28 6.18 2.85
CA SER A 87 -1.64 6.65 2.58
C SER A 87 -1.92 8.03 3.14
N GLY A 88 -1.03 8.54 3.99
CA GLY A 88 -1.24 9.77 4.73
C GLY A 88 -2.32 9.63 5.80
N SER A 89 -2.31 10.50 6.78
CA SER A 89 -3.28 10.47 7.86
C SER A 89 -4.46 11.39 7.50
N GLY A 90 -5.54 10.82 6.98
CA GLY A 90 -6.77 11.55 6.66
C GLY A 90 -7.77 11.66 7.81
N TRP A 91 -7.40 11.28 9.01
CA TRP A 91 -8.26 11.23 10.19
C TRP A 91 -8.31 12.53 10.97
N PRO A 92 -9.51 12.88 11.43
CA PRO A 92 -10.55 13.57 10.65
C PRO A 92 -10.16 15.00 10.31
N ASP A 93 -9.07 15.53 10.89
CA ASP A 93 -8.65 16.94 10.79
C ASP A 93 -7.29 17.13 10.11
N HIS A 94 -6.70 16.07 9.56
CA HIS A 94 -5.42 16.13 8.89
C HIS A 94 -5.57 16.04 7.37
N PRO A 95 -4.93 16.91 6.60
CA PRO A 95 -4.88 16.76 5.16
C PRO A 95 -4.16 15.46 4.82
N ILE A 96 -4.67 14.74 3.83
CA ILE A 96 -3.96 13.59 3.27
C ILE A 96 -2.64 14.07 2.68
N VAL A 97 -1.57 13.40 3.06
CA VAL A 97 -0.22 13.62 2.53
C VAL A 97 0.30 12.29 2.00
N GLY A 98 -0.46 11.69 1.08
CA GLY A 98 -0.09 10.45 0.44
C GLY A 98 1.18 10.58 -0.38
N GLY A 99 1.93 9.49 -0.48
CA GLY A 99 3.16 9.41 -1.26
C GLY A 99 3.71 8.00 -1.32
N ILE A 100 4.76 7.80 -2.12
CA ILE A 100 5.47 6.51 -2.19
C ILE A 100 6.87 6.71 -1.60
N ILE A 101 7.30 5.78 -0.77
CA ILE A 101 8.65 5.76 -0.20
C ILE A 101 9.43 4.64 -0.88
N VAL A 102 10.62 5.00 -1.37
CA VAL A 102 11.55 4.07 -2.02
C VAL A 102 12.70 3.81 -1.06
N TYR A 103 12.93 2.54 -0.74
CA TYR A 103 14.07 2.11 0.06
C TYR A 103 15.15 1.49 -0.82
N ASN A 104 16.37 1.98 -0.74
CA ASN A 104 17.54 1.41 -1.39
C ASN A 104 18.25 0.48 -0.39
N MET A 105 18.22 -0.82 -0.65
CA MET A 105 18.79 -1.84 0.24
C MET A 105 20.32 -1.73 0.37
N ARG A 106 21.00 -1.34 -0.71
CA ARG A 106 22.45 -1.26 -0.73
C ARG A 106 22.99 -0.09 0.12
N THR A 107 22.35 1.08 -0.01
CA THR A 107 22.78 2.30 0.70
C THR A 107 22.05 2.48 2.02
N ARG A 108 21.00 1.70 2.27
CA ARG A 108 20.10 1.77 3.46
C ARG A 108 19.45 3.16 3.59
N THR A 109 19.16 3.79 2.46
CA THR A 109 18.57 5.13 2.41
C THR A 109 17.14 5.07 1.88
N PHE A 110 16.35 6.04 2.29
CA PHE A 110 14.98 6.22 1.84
C PHE A 110 14.84 7.48 1.00
N ARG A 111 13.90 7.48 0.09
CA ARG A 111 13.45 8.65 -0.65
C ARG A 111 11.93 8.66 -0.72
N ARG A 112 11.33 9.80 -0.39
CA ARG A 112 9.89 10.03 -0.62
C ARG A 112 9.68 10.64 -2.00
N VAL A 113 8.76 10.06 -2.79
CA VAL A 113 8.36 10.51 -4.13
C VAL A 113 6.84 10.62 -4.22
N LEU A 114 6.35 11.31 -5.25
CA LEU A 114 4.91 11.53 -5.48
C LEU A 114 4.17 12.09 -4.25
N ASN A 115 4.89 12.87 -3.44
CA ASN A 115 4.34 13.47 -2.25
C ASN A 115 3.25 14.47 -2.61
N ARG A 116 2.03 14.25 -2.13
CA ARG A 116 0.83 15.04 -2.50
C ARG A 116 0.55 15.08 -4.01
N HIS A 117 1.01 14.11 -4.76
CA HIS A 117 0.67 14.00 -6.17
C HIS A 117 -0.76 13.51 -6.32
N TYR A 118 -1.50 13.99 -7.35
CA TYR A 118 -2.92 13.62 -7.53
C TYR A 118 -3.18 12.11 -7.53
N SER A 119 -2.21 11.32 -8.00
CA SER A 119 -2.33 9.86 -8.06
C SER A 119 -2.11 9.14 -6.73
N THR A 120 -1.66 9.87 -5.70
CA THR A 120 -1.42 9.34 -4.34
C THR A 120 -2.39 9.92 -3.31
N GLN A 121 -3.34 10.75 -3.72
CA GLN A 121 -4.33 11.36 -2.84
C GLN A 121 -5.70 10.70 -3.01
N ASP A 122 -6.60 10.98 -2.05
CA ASP A 122 -8.01 10.69 -2.20
C ASP A 122 -8.62 11.42 -3.41
N PHE A 123 -9.69 10.87 -3.96
CA PHE A 123 -10.45 11.59 -4.98
C PHE A 123 -11.41 12.58 -4.29
N PRO A 124 -11.38 13.88 -4.61
CA PRO A 124 -12.26 14.87 -4.00
C PRO A 124 -13.73 14.53 -4.19
N GLY A 125 -14.49 14.50 -3.09
CA GLY A 125 -15.90 14.14 -3.10
C GLY A 125 -16.17 12.66 -3.28
N PHE A 126 -15.16 11.80 -3.07
CA PHE A 126 -15.34 10.36 -3.14
C PHE A 126 -16.36 9.88 -2.10
N ILE A 127 -17.28 9.04 -2.55
CA ILE A 127 -18.29 8.38 -1.72
C ILE A 127 -17.97 6.89 -1.71
N PHE A 128 -17.80 6.36 -0.52
CA PHE A 128 -17.48 4.96 -0.31
C PHE A 128 -18.73 4.23 0.20
N ASP A 129 -19.35 3.44 -0.66
CA ASP A 129 -20.54 2.66 -0.33
C ASP A 129 -20.22 1.16 -0.39
N ILE A 130 -20.46 0.45 0.73
CA ILE A 130 -20.37 -1.01 0.80
C ILE A 130 -21.76 -1.52 1.26
N ASP A 131 -22.34 -2.47 0.55
CA ASP A 131 -23.66 -3.02 0.83
C ASP A 131 -24.78 -1.97 0.89
N ASN A 132 -24.73 -0.97 0.00
CA ASN A 132 -25.65 0.17 -0.01
C ASN A 132 -25.63 0.97 1.30
N ARG A 133 -24.56 0.85 2.07
CA ARG A 133 -24.31 1.64 3.27
C ARG A 133 -23.10 2.49 3.04
N ARG A 134 -23.29 3.79 3.22
CA ARG A 134 -22.19 4.74 3.16
C ARG A 134 -21.24 4.50 4.33
N VAL A 135 -19.98 4.26 4.02
CA VAL A 135 -18.93 4.18 5.02
C VAL A 135 -18.66 5.60 5.51
N TYR A 136 -18.95 5.87 6.79
CA TYR A 136 -18.85 7.18 7.43
C TYR A 136 -19.75 8.26 6.82
N ASN A 137 -21.04 8.18 7.14
CA ASN A 137 -22.05 9.08 6.58
C ASN A 137 -21.74 10.57 6.84
N ASP A 138 -21.30 10.90 8.05
CA ASP A 138 -21.10 12.29 8.48
C ASP A 138 -19.67 12.80 8.26
N ARG A 139 -18.72 11.91 8.11
CA ARG A 139 -17.30 12.24 7.89
C ARG A 139 -16.69 11.23 6.92
N PRO A 140 -16.73 11.50 5.61
CA PRO A 140 -16.20 10.56 4.62
C PRO A 140 -14.76 10.17 4.92
N ILE A 141 -14.51 8.88 4.91
CA ILE A 141 -13.14 8.37 5.03
C ILE A 141 -12.30 8.88 3.87
N LYS A 142 -11.08 9.30 4.17
CA LYS A 142 -10.12 9.77 3.20
C LYS A 142 -8.82 9.04 3.40
N PHE A 143 -8.42 8.28 2.40
CA PHE A 143 -7.13 7.60 2.38
C PHE A 143 -6.46 7.82 1.02
N GLY A 144 -5.19 8.11 1.06
CA GLY A 144 -4.36 8.21 -0.12
C GLY A 144 -3.95 6.83 -0.66
N VAL A 145 -2.78 6.80 -1.29
CA VAL A 145 -2.22 5.58 -1.89
C VAL A 145 -2.10 4.45 -0.89
N ASP A 146 -2.63 3.30 -1.27
CA ASP A 146 -2.78 2.11 -0.44
C ASP A 146 -2.25 0.89 -1.18
N GLY A 147 -3.08 0.23 -1.98
CA GLY A 147 -2.69 -0.94 -2.73
C GLY A 147 -1.51 -0.69 -3.67
N ILE A 148 -0.56 -1.61 -3.67
CA ILE A 148 0.66 -1.55 -4.46
C ILE A 148 1.02 -2.94 -5.00
N ALA A 149 1.50 -3.01 -6.24
CA ALA A 149 2.00 -4.23 -6.84
C ALA A 149 3.15 -3.94 -7.81
N LEU A 150 4.05 -4.89 -7.96
CA LEU A 150 5.20 -4.77 -8.83
C LEU A 150 5.06 -5.75 -10.01
N SER A 151 5.27 -5.26 -11.25
CA SER A 151 5.26 -6.15 -12.43
C SER A 151 6.29 -7.27 -12.30
N ALA A 152 6.04 -8.40 -12.95
CA ALA A 152 6.92 -9.57 -12.89
C ALA A 152 8.36 -9.29 -13.34
N ASP A 153 8.55 -8.40 -14.31
CA ASP A 153 9.86 -7.95 -14.79
C ASP A 153 10.52 -6.90 -13.88
N ARG A 154 9.78 -6.41 -12.86
CA ARG A 154 10.20 -5.35 -11.93
C ARG A 154 10.32 -3.96 -12.55
N ALA A 155 9.84 -3.76 -13.78
CA ALA A 155 9.96 -2.50 -14.50
C ALA A 155 8.86 -1.49 -14.19
N THR A 156 7.69 -1.96 -13.74
CA THR A 156 6.51 -1.12 -13.52
C THR A 156 5.98 -1.30 -12.10
N LEU A 157 5.79 -0.19 -11.40
CA LEU A 157 5.06 -0.14 -10.14
C LEU A 157 3.61 0.25 -10.44
N TYR A 158 2.67 -0.57 -9.96
CA TYR A 158 1.22 -0.31 -9.98
C TYR A 158 0.79 0.11 -8.58
N TYR A 159 -0.10 1.08 -8.49
CA TYR A 159 -0.61 1.56 -7.20
C TYR A 159 -1.95 2.28 -7.36
N CYS A 160 -2.69 2.38 -6.29
CA CYS A 160 -3.93 3.14 -6.26
C CYS A 160 -4.23 3.70 -4.86
N PRO A 161 -4.91 4.86 -4.76
CA PRO A 161 -5.48 5.29 -3.49
C PRO A 161 -6.68 4.41 -3.08
N LEU A 162 -6.87 4.20 -1.79
CA LEU A 162 -8.03 3.48 -1.25
C LEU A 162 -9.34 4.22 -1.59
N THR A 163 -9.38 5.52 -1.36
CA THR A 163 -10.58 6.32 -1.65
C THR A 163 -10.55 6.94 -3.05
N ALA A 164 -10.22 6.11 -4.05
CA ALA A 164 -10.34 6.41 -5.48
C ALA A 164 -10.51 5.09 -6.27
N ARG A 165 -10.88 5.20 -7.54
CA ARG A 165 -11.11 4.01 -8.39
C ARG A 165 -10.10 3.85 -9.49
N ASN A 166 -9.18 4.77 -9.67
CA ASN A 166 -8.17 4.69 -10.73
C ASN A 166 -6.96 3.86 -10.32
N LEU A 167 -6.44 3.09 -11.27
CA LEU A 167 -5.14 2.44 -11.19
C LEU A 167 -4.09 3.32 -11.87
N TYR A 168 -2.94 3.48 -11.23
CA TYR A 168 -1.81 4.26 -11.73
C TYR A 168 -0.57 3.39 -11.88
N THR A 169 0.33 3.82 -12.76
CA THR A 169 1.62 3.16 -12.96
C THR A 169 2.75 4.16 -13.10
N ILE A 170 3.94 3.70 -12.76
CA ILE A 170 5.18 4.43 -12.99
C ILE A 170 6.33 3.45 -13.25
N ASN A 171 7.29 3.85 -14.09
CA ASN A 171 8.49 3.07 -14.34
C ASN A 171 9.41 3.11 -13.10
N THR A 172 9.78 1.94 -12.61
CA THR A 172 10.61 1.79 -11.41
C THR A 172 12.03 2.34 -11.58
N SER A 173 12.57 2.39 -12.81
CA SER A 173 13.90 2.96 -13.06
C SER A 173 14.00 4.44 -12.66
N LEU A 174 12.90 5.20 -12.83
CA LEU A 174 12.84 6.60 -12.39
C LEU A 174 12.86 6.72 -10.85
N LEU A 175 12.22 5.76 -10.19
CA LEU A 175 12.14 5.73 -8.73
C LEU A 175 13.47 5.31 -8.09
N ARG A 176 14.16 4.35 -8.72
CA ARG A 176 15.47 3.84 -8.26
C ARG A 176 16.60 4.83 -8.43
N ASN A 177 16.49 5.73 -9.38
CA ASN A 177 17.47 6.82 -9.54
C ASN A 177 17.11 7.98 -8.60
N PHE A 178 17.75 8.04 -7.44
CA PHE A 178 17.49 9.09 -6.44
C PHE A 178 17.87 10.50 -6.90
N ALA A 179 18.59 10.67 -7.99
CA ALA A 179 18.85 11.97 -8.62
C ALA A 179 17.73 12.44 -9.56
N THR A 180 16.77 11.56 -9.92
CA THR A 180 15.64 11.97 -10.81
C THR A 180 14.81 13.07 -10.14
N PRO A 181 14.61 14.24 -10.77
CA PRO A 181 13.82 15.32 -10.19
C PRO A 181 12.37 14.90 -9.94
N SER A 182 11.75 15.39 -8.86
CA SER A 182 10.37 15.04 -8.48
C SER A 182 9.36 15.40 -9.57
N GLY A 183 9.56 16.52 -10.30
CA GLY A 183 8.72 16.90 -11.43
C GLY A 183 8.75 15.89 -12.58
N VAL A 184 9.92 15.29 -12.86
CA VAL A 184 10.06 14.25 -13.89
C VAL A 184 9.32 12.98 -13.46
N ILE A 185 9.45 12.60 -12.18
CA ILE A 185 8.72 11.46 -11.62
C ILE A 185 7.21 11.69 -11.71
N GLY A 186 6.72 12.87 -11.30
CA GLY A 186 5.29 13.21 -11.37
C GLY A 186 4.74 13.20 -12.80
N ALA A 187 5.48 13.76 -13.75
CA ALA A 187 5.08 13.78 -15.16
C ALA A 187 5.08 12.39 -15.81
N ALA A 188 5.82 11.44 -15.26
CA ALA A 188 5.91 10.06 -15.79
C ALA A 188 4.79 9.14 -15.28
N VAL A 189 3.96 9.58 -14.34
CA VAL A 189 2.82 8.80 -13.84
C VAL A 189 1.78 8.64 -14.95
N LYS A 190 1.32 7.40 -15.14
CA LYS A 190 0.25 7.08 -16.07
C LYS A 190 -1.00 6.62 -15.31
N CYS A 191 -2.14 7.22 -15.63
CA CYS A 191 -3.44 6.70 -15.23
C CYS A 191 -3.85 5.62 -16.23
N ILE A 192 -4.04 4.40 -15.75
CA ILE A 192 -4.44 3.26 -16.58
C ILE A 192 -5.96 3.28 -16.83
N GLY A 193 -6.72 3.76 -15.86
CA GLY A 193 -8.16 3.84 -15.93
C GLY A 193 -8.81 3.44 -14.62
N SER A 194 -10.14 3.42 -14.63
CA SER A 194 -10.94 3.06 -13.45
C SER A 194 -11.12 1.55 -13.33
N LYS A 195 -10.85 1.02 -12.14
CA LYS A 195 -11.17 -0.37 -11.75
C LYS A 195 -12.67 -0.58 -11.48
N GLY A 196 -13.44 0.52 -11.41
CA GLY A 196 -14.87 0.49 -11.06
C GLY A 196 -15.15 0.26 -9.56
N THR A 197 -14.11 0.17 -8.74
CA THR A 197 -14.19 -0.12 -7.30
C THR A 197 -13.01 0.49 -6.56
N THR A 198 -13.14 0.60 -5.26
CA THR A 198 -12.03 0.81 -4.32
C THR A 198 -11.18 -0.44 -4.22
N THR A 199 -9.94 -0.27 -3.75
CA THR A 199 -8.97 -1.34 -3.60
C THR A 199 -8.10 -1.06 -2.40
N ASP A 200 -8.01 -2.04 -1.51
CA ASP A 200 -7.08 -2.06 -0.37
C ASP A 200 -5.77 -2.72 -0.82
N GLY A 201 -5.72 -4.03 -0.99
CA GLY A 201 -4.54 -4.77 -1.38
C GLY A 201 -4.44 -5.13 -2.86
N MET A 202 -3.22 -5.32 -3.34
CA MET A 202 -2.91 -5.78 -4.70
C MET A 202 -1.74 -6.76 -4.72
N CYS A 203 -1.74 -7.65 -5.71
CA CYS A 203 -0.58 -8.49 -6.04
C CYS A 203 -0.46 -8.69 -7.54
N ALA A 204 0.68 -9.21 -7.99
CA ALA A 204 0.93 -9.52 -9.39
C ALA A 204 1.26 -11.00 -9.58
N ASP A 205 0.82 -11.59 -10.70
CA ASP A 205 1.28 -12.91 -11.12
C ASP A 205 2.58 -12.81 -11.95
N ASN A 206 3.16 -13.97 -12.24
CA ASN A 206 4.36 -14.08 -13.07
C ASN A 206 4.13 -13.80 -14.56
N ARG A 207 2.88 -13.64 -15.00
CA ARG A 207 2.47 -13.26 -16.36
C ARG A 207 2.28 -11.74 -16.49
N GLY A 208 2.40 -11.00 -15.36
CA GLY A 208 2.25 -9.55 -15.31
C GLY A 208 0.82 -9.07 -15.14
N ASN A 209 -0.14 -9.95 -14.85
CA ASN A 209 -1.48 -9.52 -14.47
C ASN A 209 -1.47 -9.00 -13.04
N ILE A 210 -2.30 -8.00 -12.78
CA ILE A 210 -2.46 -7.37 -11.47
C ILE A 210 -3.80 -7.78 -10.88
N PHE A 211 -3.77 -8.40 -9.72
CA PHE A 211 -4.96 -8.76 -8.95
C PHE A 211 -5.18 -7.69 -7.88
N TYR A 212 -6.42 -7.27 -7.72
CA TYR A 212 -6.78 -6.20 -6.80
C TYR A 212 -8.06 -6.54 -6.04
N THR A 213 -8.12 -6.13 -4.80
CA THR A 213 -9.32 -6.29 -3.98
C THR A 213 -10.43 -5.35 -4.46
N MET A 214 -11.67 -5.74 -4.21
CA MET A 214 -12.87 -5.01 -4.65
C MET A 214 -13.82 -4.84 -3.47
N GLU A 215 -13.65 -3.77 -2.67
CA GLU A 215 -14.45 -3.58 -1.45
C GLU A 215 -15.91 -3.32 -1.81
N GLU A 216 -16.18 -2.39 -2.74
CA GLU A 216 -17.53 -2.12 -3.24
C GLU A 216 -18.08 -3.28 -4.07
N GLY A 217 -17.19 -4.05 -4.71
CA GLY A 217 -17.53 -5.19 -5.56
C GLY A 217 -17.59 -6.53 -4.84
N LYS A 218 -17.22 -6.58 -3.56
CA LYS A 218 -17.16 -7.78 -2.72
C LYS A 218 -16.42 -8.92 -3.40
N GLY A 219 -15.14 -8.71 -3.71
CA GLY A 219 -14.43 -9.72 -4.46
C GLY A 219 -12.98 -9.37 -4.81
N ILE A 220 -12.51 -10.03 -5.84
CA ILE A 220 -11.19 -9.81 -6.43
C ILE A 220 -11.35 -9.54 -7.91
N GLY A 221 -10.69 -8.51 -8.39
CA GLY A 221 -10.58 -8.16 -9.79
C GLY A 221 -9.19 -8.48 -10.36
N ILE A 222 -9.08 -8.47 -11.66
CA ILE A 222 -7.84 -8.64 -12.40
C ILE A 222 -7.71 -7.54 -13.46
N TYR A 223 -6.54 -6.93 -13.53
CA TYR A 223 -6.13 -6.09 -14.64
C TYR A 223 -5.12 -6.82 -15.50
N CYS A 224 -5.37 -6.91 -16.80
CA CYS A 224 -4.52 -7.57 -17.78
C CYS A 224 -3.82 -6.51 -18.65
N PRO A 225 -2.53 -6.19 -18.43
CA PRO A 225 -1.84 -5.15 -19.19
C PRO A 225 -1.77 -5.42 -20.68
N GLY A 226 -1.71 -6.69 -21.10
CA GLY A 226 -1.60 -7.08 -22.50
C GLY A 226 -2.75 -6.62 -23.39
N ASN A 227 -3.95 -6.44 -22.82
CA ASN A 227 -5.13 -5.96 -23.55
C ASN A 227 -5.81 -4.76 -22.86
N ASN A 228 -5.18 -4.22 -21.83
CA ASN A 228 -5.67 -3.08 -21.05
C ASN A 228 -7.10 -3.27 -20.49
N GLN A 229 -7.42 -4.45 -19.97
CA GLN A 229 -8.76 -4.76 -19.49
C GLN A 229 -8.80 -5.01 -17.99
N PHE A 230 -9.82 -4.44 -17.35
CA PHE A 230 -10.24 -4.74 -15.99
C PHE A 230 -11.38 -5.75 -16.01
N LYS A 231 -11.29 -6.80 -15.21
CA LYS A 231 -12.33 -7.83 -15.10
C LYS A 231 -12.53 -8.20 -13.64
N ARG A 232 -13.76 -8.51 -13.28
CA ARG A 232 -14.06 -9.20 -12.02
C ARG A 232 -13.67 -10.66 -12.17
N LEU A 233 -12.85 -11.16 -11.24
CA LEU A 233 -12.45 -12.57 -11.21
C LEU A 233 -13.42 -13.40 -10.39
N VAL A 234 -13.73 -12.94 -9.19
CA VAL A 234 -14.64 -13.60 -8.25
C VAL A 234 -15.35 -12.55 -7.38
N SER A 235 -16.58 -12.83 -6.99
CA SER A 235 -17.28 -12.09 -5.94
C SER A 235 -18.17 -13.03 -5.12
N ASP A 236 -18.32 -12.71 -3.84
CA ASP A 236 -19.16 -13.44 -2.90
C ASP A 236 -19.63 -12.46 -1.81
N ASP A 237 -20.86 -12.58 -1.35
CA ASP A 237 -21.40 -11.70 -0.31
C ASP A 237 -20.65 -11.75 1.02
N ARG A 238 -19.86 -12.78 1.24
CA ARG A 238 -18.97 -12.91 2.40
C ARG A 238 -17.69 -12.08 2.27
N MET A 239 -17.32 -11.67 1.05
CA MET A 239 -16.11 -10.87 0.77
C MET A 239 -16.39 -9.38 0.96
N ILE A 240 -16.69 -8.97 2.19
CA ILE A 240 -17.18 -7.61 2.48
C ILE A 240 -16.08 -6.57 2.38
N TRP A 241 -14.89 -6.88 2.93
CA TRP A 241 -13.70 -6.05 2.83
C TRP A 241 -12.50 -6.97 2.69
N VAL A 242 -12.15 -7.26 1.46
CA VAL A 242 -10.96 -8.03 1.14
C VAL A 242 -9.76 -7.08 1.25
N ASP A 243 -8.88 -7.34 2.19
CA ASP A 243 -7.75 -6.46 2.50
C ASP A 243 -6.48 -6.96 1.76
N GLY A 244 -5.73 -7.89 2.34
CA GLY A 244 -4.56 -8.45 1.68
C GLY A 244 -4.91 -9.55 0.66
N VAL A 245 -4.16 -9.59 -0.44
CA VAL A 245 -4.25 -10.63 -1.48
C VAL A 245 -2.85 -11.06 -1.91
N ALA A 246 -2.62 -12.36 -2.01
CA ALA A 246 -1.34 -12.94 -2.40
C ALA A 246 -1.52 -14.29 -3.12
N PHE A 247 -0.42 -14.80 -3.67
CA PHE A 247 -0.37 -16.18 -4.19
C PHE A 247 0.34 -17.11 -3.21
N ASP A 248 -0.21 -18.30 -3.03
CA ASP A 248 0.49 -19.39 -2.37
C ASP A 248 1.50 -20.06 -3.32
N GLN A 249 2.30 -20.99 -2.78
CA GLN A 249 3.29 -21.73 -3.55
C GLN A 249 2.69 -22.63 -4.66
N LYS A 250 1.39 -22.90 -4.61
CA LYS A 250 0.65 -23.69 -5.60
C LYS A 250 0.01 -22.84 -6.69
N GLY A 251 0.14 -21.51 -6.59
CA GLY A 251 -0.48 -20.55 -7.49
C GLY A 251 -1.95 -20.27 -7.19
N SER A 252 -2.45 -20.65 -6.01
CA SER A 252 -3.78 -20.28 -5.56
C SER A 252 -3.76 -18.86 -4.99
N ILE A 253 -4.83 -18.10 -5.24
CA ILE A 253 -5.03 -16.81 -4.60
C ILE A 253 -5.50 -17.04 -3.17
N ILE A 254 -4.76 -16.48 -2.23
CA ILE A 254 -5.14 -16.39 -0.83
C ILE A 254 -5.43 -14.94 -0.49
N PHE A 255 -6.42 -14.71 0.36
CA PHE A 255 -6.78 -13.36 0.80
C PHE A 255 -7.30 -13.39 2.24
N ASN A 256 -7.15 -12.29 2.92
CA ASN A 256 -7.87 -12.06 4.17
C ASN A 256 -9.10 -11.19 3.91
N ASN A 257 -10.07 -11.28 4.78
CA ASN A 257 -11.31 -10.55 4.71
C ASN A 257 -11.67 -10.02 6.09
N ASN A 258 -11.82 -8.73 6.20
CA ASN A 258 -12.20 -8.06 7.43
C ASN A 258 -13.57 -7.34 7.29
N ARG A 259 -13.90 -6.48 8.20
CA ARG A 259 -15.12 -5.67 8.19
C ARG A 259 -14.83 -4.26 8.70
N LEU A 260 -13.77 -3.65 8.21
CA LEU A 260 -13.35 -2.31 8.64
C LEU A 260 -14.46 -1.28 8.47
N ASN A 261 -15.29 -1.41 7.42
CA ASN A 261 -16.47 -0.58 7.20
C ASN A 261 -17.47 -0.59 8.39
N GLN A 262 -17.46 -1.62 9.22
CA GLN A 262 -18.34 -1.72 10.40
C GLN A 262 -17.65 -1.18 11.67
N ILE A 263 -16.35 -1.36 11.79
CA ILE A 263 -15.57 -0.93 12.96
C ILE A 263 -15.48 0.58 13.02
N PHE A 264 -15.23 1.19 11.91
CA PHE A 264 -15.08 2.63 11.81
C PHE A 264 -16.35 3.42 12.17
N GLY A 265 -17.54 2.87 11.99
CA GLY A 265 -18.79 3.46 12.47
C GLY A 265 -19.03 3.34 13.98
N CYS A 266 -18.24 2.52 14.68
CA CYS A 266 -18.36 2.30 16.13
C CYS A 266 -17.30 3.05 16.95
N LEU A 267 -16.29 3.64 16.31
CA LEU A 267 -15.18 4.33 16.97
C LEU A 267 -15.39 5.86 17.07
N LEU A 268 -16.56 6.34 16.72
CA LEU A 268 -17.07 7.70 16.87
C LEU A 268 -18.26 7.70 17.78
#